data_5ee5a149a88051059f8090a371dc47eb
#
_entry.id   5ee5a149a88051059f8090a371dc47eb
#
_cell.length_a   1.000
_cell.length_b   1.000
_cell.length_c   1.000
_cell.angle_alpha   90.00
_cell.angle_beta   90.00
_cell.angle_gamma   90.00
#
_symmetry.space_group_name_H-M   'P 1'
#
loop_
_entity.id
_entity.type
_entity.pdbx_description
1 polymer ?
#
loop_
_entity_poly.entity_id
_entity_poly.type
_entity_poly.pdbx_seq_one_letter_code
_entity_poly.pdbx_strand_id
1 'polypeptide(L)'
;ALWYTKDGEITTEYNESDKVMLGKTHEAPWQGGFGTTLSWKGLSLSAQFTWVADRWMLNNDRVFQESNGLFSAYNQSKRMLYDRWKKPGDVTDIPRYGVTPQLDSRFLEDASFLRLKNLMLSYTFPQKWLKRTSFLNSARIYAQGQNLLTFTNFTGMDPESTSNVYKAQYPMSRQFTFGLEVSCLLYTSDAAD
;
A
#
# COMPACT_ATOMS: atom_id res chain seq x y z
N ALA A 1 14.59 -3.59 28.66
CA ALA A 1 14.93 -3.24 27.28
C ALA A 1 16.41 -2.86 27.23
N LEU A 2 17.02 -3.01 26.08
CA LEU A 2 18.37 -2.56 25.81
C LEU A 2 18.30 -1.52 24.71
N TRP A 3 19.06 -0.45 24.85
CA TRP A 3 19.23 0.62 23.86
C TRP A 3 20.70 0.78 23.52
N TYR A 4 20.97 1.48 22.46
CA TYR A 4 22.32 1.89 22.11
C TYR A 4 22.53 3.34 22.52
N THR A 5 23.68 3.63 23.12
CA THR A 5 24.13 5.00 23.33
C THR A 5 24.55 5.62 22.01
N LYS A 6 24.77 6.94 22.00
CA LYS A 6 25.30 7.66 20.83
C LYS A 6 26.63 7.08 20.34
N ASP A 7 27.44 6.52 21.24
CA ASP A 7 28.75 5.95 20.93
C ASP A 7 28.68 4.46 20.55
N GLY A 8 27.47 3.89 20.49
CA GLY A 8 27.23 2.50 20.09
C GLY A 8 27.32 1.47 21.22
N GLU A 9 27.44 1.91 22.46
CA GLU A 9 27.44 1.02 23.64
C GLU A 9 26.01 0.59 23.99
N ILE A 10 25.85 -0.59 24.58
CA ILE A 10 24.56 -1.11 25.01
C ILE A 10 24.27 -0.64 26.45
N THR A 11 23.10 -0.04 26.64
CA THR A 11 22.62 0.43 27.94
C THR A 11 21.22 -0.09 28.28
N THR A 12 20.91 -0.16 29.55
CA THR A 12 19.56 -0.43 30.07
C THR A 12 18.78 0.84 30.39
N GLU A 13 19.43 1.99 30.38
CA GLU A 13 18.82 3.29 30.63
C GLU A 13 18.52 4.02 29.31
N TYR A 14 17.28 4.41 29.15
CA TYR A 14 16.88 5.23 28.01
C TYR A 14 17.28 6.69 28.23
N ASN A 15 17.99 7.28 27.28
CA ASN A 15 18.38 8.67 27.30
C ASN A 15 18.09 9.33 25.95
N GLU A 16 17.36 10.44 25.97
CA GLU A 16 17.01 11.18 24.76
C GLU A 16 18.22 11.78 24.01
N SER A 17 19.31 12.08 24.74
CA SER A 17 20.55 12.57 24.14
C SER A 17 21.29 11.54 23.28
N ASP A 18 20.92 10.27 23.40
CA ASP A 18 21.48 9.18 22.61
C ASP A 18 20.77 8.99 21.25
N LYS A 19 19.78 9.83 20.94
CA LYS A 19 19.11 9.81 19.63
C LYS A 19 20.09 10.19 18.53
N VAL A 20 20.18 9.32 17.51
CA VAL A 20 21.02 9.51 16.33
C VAL A 20 20.20 9.55 15.06
N MET A 21 20.74 10.20 14.04
CA MET A 21 20.13 10.19 12.70
C MET A 21 20.34 8.81 12.07
N LEU A 22 19.26 8.14 11.73
CA LEU A 22 19.28 6.79 11.14
C LEU A 22 19.49 6.80 9.61
N GLY A 23 19.53 7.97 8.97
CA GLY A 23 19.60 8.06 7.51
C GLY A 23 18.35 7.54 6.80
N LYS A 24 17.23 7.39 7.52
CA LYS A 24 15.96 6.92 6.99
C LYS A 24 15.03 8.10 6.73
N THR A 25 14.36 8.10 5.59
CA THR A 25 13.48 9.19 5.19
C THR A 25 12.07 8.69 4.88
N HIS A 26 11.09 9.54 5.16
CA HIS A 26 9.73 9.35 4.73
C HIS A 26 9.55 9.70 3.24
N GLU A 27 10.24 10.71 2.77
CA GLU A 27 10.24 11.07 1.36
C GLU A 27 11.08 10.05 0.58
N ALA A 28 10.40 9.22 -0.19
CA ALA A 28 11.06 8.19 -0.96
C ALA A 28 12.00 8.78 -2.00
N PRO A 29 13.30 8.46 -1.98
CA PRO A 29 14.23 8.92 -2.99
C PRO A 29 13.95 8.32 -4.37
N TRP A 30 13.30 7.16 -4.39
CA TRP A 30 12.98 6.43 -5.60
C TRP A 30 11.50 6.12 -5.68
N GLN A 31 10.84 6.61 -6.72
CA GLN A 31 9.44 6.30 -7.02
C GLN A 31 9.18 6.35 -8.51
N GLY A 32 8.19 5.63 -8.95
CA GLY A 32 7.83 5.60 -10.35
C GLY A 32 6.63 4.74 -10.67
N GLY A 33 6.36 4.61 -11.95
CA GLY A 33 5.31 3.74 -12.45
C GLY A 33 5.70 3.14 -13.79
N PHE A 34 5.13 1.99 -14.08
CA PHE A 34 5.22 1.33 -15.38
C PHE A 34 3.90 0.66 -15.72
N GLY A 35 3.69 0.43 -17.01
CA GLY A 35 2.47 -0.23 -17.45
C GLY A 35 2.69 -0.95 -18.77
N THR A 36 1.76 -1.84 -19.08
CA THR A 36 1.73 -2.57 -20.34
C THR A 36 0.31 -2.68 -20.86
N THR A 37 0.16 -2.74 -22.16
CA THR A 37 -1.09 -3.04 -22.83
C THR A 37 -0.84 -4.11 -23.88
N LEU A 38 -1.54 -5.24 -23.74
CA LEU A 38 -1.50 -6.35 -24.69
C LEU A 38 -2.83 -6.40 -25.43
N SER A 39 -2.79 -6.44 -26.77
CA SER A 39 -3.98 -6.49 -27.59
C SER A 39 -3.93 -7.64 -28.59
N TRP A 40 -5.03 -8.40 -28.66
CA TRP A 40 -5.13 -9.53 -29.58
C TRP A 40 -6.58 -9.74 -30.04
N LYS A 41 -6.81 -9.65 -31.31
CA LYS A 41 -8.15 -9.93 -31.98
C LYS A 41 -9.33 -9.26 -31.27
N GLY A 42 -9.19 -7.98 -30.87
CA GLY A 42 -10.23 -7.22 -30.19
C GLY A 42 -10.21 -7.31 -28.66
N LEU A 43 -9.52 -8.30 -28.08
CA LEU A 43 -9.25 -8.37 -26.66
C LEU A 43 -8.07 -7.47 -26.31
N SER A 44 -8.18 -6.69 -25.24
CA SER A 44 -7.08 -5.87 -24.73
C SER A 44 -7.00 -5.97 -23.21
N LEU A 45 -5.79 -6.24 -22.73
CA LEU A 45 -5.43 -6.27 -21.30
C LEU A 45 -4.45 -5.15 -21.03
N SER A 46 -4.80 -4.24 -20.13
CA SER A 46 -3.93 -3.15 -19.67
C SER A 46 -3.67 -3.29 -18.18
N ALA A 47 -2.41 -3.20 -17.79
CA ALA A 47 -1.99 -3.21 -16.39
C ALA A 47 -1.08 -2.02 -16.11
N GLN A 48 -1.31 -1.33 -14.98
CA GLN A 48 -0.50 -0.20 -14.52
C GLN A 48 -0.04 -0.45 -13.09
N PHE A 49 1.24 -0.26 -12.88
CA PHE A 49 1.89 -0.42 -11.58
C PHE A 49 2.48 0.90 -11.13
N THR A 50 2.47 1.12 -9.81
CA THR A 50 3.25 2.16 -9.14
C THR A 50 4.14 1.51 -8.11
N TRP A 51 5.32 2.08 -7.91
CA TRP A 51 6.27 1.60 -6.92
C TRP A 51 6.94 2.76 -6.20
N VAL A 52 7.32 2.49 -4.97
CA VAL A 52 8.06 3.40 -4.09
C VAL A 52 9.12 2.56 -3.39
N ALA A 53 10.35 3.05 -3.32
CA ALA A 53 11.47 2.35 -2.70
C ALA A 53 12.23 3.26 -1.73
N ASP A 54 12.79 2.64 -0.69
CA ASP A 54 13.53 3.27 0.40
C ASP A 54 12.72 4.35 1.15
N ARG A 55 11.46 4.05 1.37
CA ARG A 55 10.55 4.87 2.17
C ARG A 55 10.40 4.29 3.56
N TRP A 56 10.53 5.13 4.57
CA TRP A 56 10.43 4.69 5.96
C TRP A 56 9.35 5.48 6.70
N MET A 57 8.54 4.77 7.47
CA MET A 57 7.47 5.37 8.28
C MET A 57 7.48 4.81 9.69
N LEU A 58 7.15 5.68 10.65
CA LEU A 58 6.90 5.28 12.01
C LEU A 58 5.51 4.66 12.12
N ASN A 59 5.43 3.37 12.47
CA ASN A 59 4.16 2.68 12.66
C ASN A 59 3.60 2.94 14.06
N ASN A 60 2.82 4.01 14.19
CA ASN A 60 2.25 4.40 15.47
C ASN A 60 1.17 3.42 15.97
N ASP A 61 0.51 2.69 15.08
CA ASP A 61 -0.47 1.68 15.50
C ASP A 61 0.18 0.55 16.29
N ARG A 62 1.41 0.15 15.90
CA ARG A 62 2.19 -0.80 16.68
C ARG A 62 2.58 -0.28 18.06
N VAL A 63 2.80 1.02 18.22
CA VAL A 63 3.09 1.62 19.54
C VAL A 63 1.95 1.34 20.51
N PHE A 64 0.70 1.48 20.06
CA PHE A 64 -0.48 1.18 20.88
C PHE A 64 -0.71 -0.32 21.05
N GLN A 65 -0.59 -1.09 19.97
CA GLN A 65 -0.85 -2.53 19.97
C GLN A 65 0.26 -3.34 20.67
N GLU A 66 1.48 -2.80 20.77
CA GLU A 66 2.63 -3.39 21.45
C GLU A 66 3.02 -2.58 22.70
N SER A 67 2.04 -1.95 23.33
CA SER A 67 2.23 -1.03 24.46
C SER A 67 2.60 -1.70 25.77
N ASN A 68 2.67 -3.03 25.79
CA ASN A 68 3.09 -3.81 26.97
C ASN A 68 2.23 -3.57 28.21
N GLY A 69 0.95 -3.31 28.01
CA GLY A 69 -0.04 -3.05 29.06
C GLY A 69 -0.20 -1.56 29.43
N LEU A 70 0.60 -0.65 28.85
CA LEU A 70 0.47 0.80 29.10
C LEU A 70 -0.91 1.33 28.66
N PHE A 71 -1.43 0.84 27.54
CA PHE A 71 -2.73 1.21 27.02
C PHE A 71 -3.71 0.02 27.13
N SER A 72 -4.12 -0.31 28.34
CA SER A 72 -4.95 -1.47 28.65
C SER A 72 -6.35 -1.43 27.99
N ALA A 73 -6.82 -0.26 27.57
CA ALA A 73 -8.09 -0.10 26.85
C ALA A 73 -8.04 -0.58 25.40
N TYR A 74 -6.86 -0.77 24.84
CA TYR A 74 -6.69 -1.22 23.45
C TYR A 74 -6.33 -2.71 23.38
N ASN A 75 -6.84 -3.37 22.35
CA ASN A 75 -6.42 -4.73 22.03
C ASN A 75 -4.92 -4.77 21.72
N GLN A 76 -4.24 -5.75 22.29
CA GLN A 76 -2.81 -5.93 22.08
C GLN A 76 -2.55 -6.90 20.93
N SER A 77 -1.42 -6.73 20.26
CA SER A 77 -0.93 -7.65 19.24
C SER A 77 -0.66 -9.04 19.83
N LYS A 78 -0.91 -10.09 19.06
CA LYS A 78 -0.56 -11.47 19.42
C LYS A 78 0.93 -11.64 19.73
N ARG A 79 1.79 -10.83 19.13
CA ARG A 79 3.23 -10.81 19.41
C ARG A 79 3.53 -10.53 20.89
N MET A 80 2.72 -9.71 21.55
CA MET A 80 2.84 -9.42 22.98
C MET A 80 2.62 -10.66 23.85
N LEU A 81 1.88 -11.64 23.36
CA LEU A 81 1.65 -12.90 24.07
C LEU A 81 2.74 -13.93 23.80
N TYR A 82 3.14 -14.07 22.54
CA TYR A 82 3.99 -15.17 22.10
C TYR A 82 5.46 -14.78 22.03
N ASP A 83 5.80 -13.59 21.53
CA ASP A 83 7.14 -13.18 21.15
C ASP A 83 7.84 -12.30 22.20
N ARG A 84 7.16 -11.91 23.28
CA ARG A 84 7.78 -11.08 24.31
C ARG A 84 8.90 -11.84 25.06
N TRP A 85 9.86 -11.10 25.54
CA TRP A 85 10.90 -11.64 26.43
C TRP A 85 10.29 -12.21 27.71
N LYS A 86 10.62 -13.46 28.08
CA LYS A 86 10.08 -14.19 29.23
C LYS A 86 11.15 -14.64 30.19
N LYS A 87 12.35 -14.99 29.70
CA LYS A 87 13.44 -15.54 30.51
C LYS A 87 14.81 -15.18 29.92
N PRO A 88 15.87 -15.19 30.71
CA PRO A 88 17.24 -15.04 30.23
C PRO A 88 17.55 -16.01 29.08
N GLY A 89 18.16 -15.49 28.00
CA GLY A 89 18.44 -16.24 26.77
C GLY A 89 17.42 -16.01 25.65
N ASP A 90 16.24 -15.47 25.94
CA ASP A 90 15.30 -15.08 24.89
C ASP A 90 15.84 -13.87 24.11
N VAL A 91 15.83 -14.00 22.78
CA VAL A 91 16.20 -12.91 21.85
C VAL A 91 14.92 -12.43 21.16
N THR A 92 14.49 -11.22 21.44
CA THR A 92 13.25 -10.66 20.91
C THR A 92 13.31 -9.13 20.93
N ASP A 93 12.58 -8.50 20.02
CA ASP A 93 12.39 -7.04 19.96
C ASP A 93 11.31 -6.53 20.93
N ILE A 94 10.59 -7.44 21.62
CA ILE A 94 9.52 -7.08 22.55
C ILE A 94 10.01 -7.30 24.00
N PRO A 95 10.06 -6.26 24.83
CA PRO A 95 10.51 -6.38 26.21
C PRO A 95 9.56 -7.22 27.07
N ARG A 96 9.99 -7.55 28.29
CA ARG A 96 9.13 -8.22 29.26
C ARG A 96 7.91 -7.36 29.60
N TYR A 97 6.84 -8.01 30.04
CA TYR A 97 5.64 -7.33 30.50
C TYR A 97 5.92 -6.29 31.60
N GLY A 98 5.25 -5.14 31.53
CA GLY A 98 5.39 -4.04 32.48
C GLY A 98 6.54 -3.07 32.20
N VAL A 99 7.37 -3.32 31.18
CA VAL A 99 8.35 -2.33 30.71
C VAL A 99 7.66 -1.35 29.77
N THR A 100 7.68 -0.06 30.12
CA THR A 100 7.10 0.99 29.28
C THR A 100 7.84 1.07 27.93
N PRO A 101 7.16 0.91 26.81
CA PRO A 101 7.78 1.08 25.51
C PRO A 101 8.12 2.55 25.29
N GLN A 102 9.25 2.79 24.65
CA GLN A 102 9.62 4.11 24.15
C GLN A 102 9.34 4.18 22.65
N LEU A 103 9.18 5.40 22.13
CA LEU A 103 9.07 5.64 20.70
C LEU A 103 10.47 5.59 20.08
N ASP A 104 10.90 4.40 19.73
CA ASP A 104 12.24 4.09 19.23
C ASP A 104 12.22 3.52 17.81
N SER A 105 13.39 3.20 17.28
CA SER A 105 13.57 2.68 15.92
C SER A 105 12.89 1.34 15.67
N ARG A 106 12.44 0.63 16.69
CA ARG A 106 11.67 -0.62 16.58
C ARG A 106 10.36 -0.42 15.81
N PHE A 107 9.78 0.77 15.91
CA PHE A 107 8.54 1.13 15.24
C PHE A 107 8.74 1.80 13.88
N LEU A 108 10.00 2.02 13.49
CA LEU A 108 10.33 2.54 12.16
C LEU A 108 10.39 1.37 11.17
N GLU A 109 9.50 1.39 10.18
CA GLU A 109 9.34 0.30 9.22
C GLU A 109 9.60 0.75 7.79
N ASP A 110 10.09 -0.18 6.98
CA ASP A 110 10.19 -0.01 5.54
C ASP A 110 8.78 -0.03 4.92
N ALA A 111 8.36 1.11 4.41
CA ALA A 111 7.09 1.32 3.74
C ALA A 111 7.23 1.36 2.22
N SER A 112 8.28 0.79 1.68
CA SER A 112 8.43 0.56 0.24
C SER A 112 7.33 -0.38 -0.25
N PHE A 113 6.84 -0.14 -1.48
CA PHE A 113 5.78 -0.97 -2.03
C PHE A 113 5.78 -1.02 -3.56
N LEU A 114 5.18 -2.07 -4.09
CA LEU A 114 4.75 -2.20 -5.48
C LEU A 114 3.24 -2.44 -5.49
N ARG A 115 2.49 -1.61 -6.23
CA ARG A 115 1.02 -1.71 -6.29
C ARG A 115 0.53 -1.83 -7.72
N LEU A 116 -0.35 -2.81 -7.96
CA LEU A 116 -1.16 -2.87 -9.17
C LEU A 116 -2.31 -1.87 -9.04
N LYS A 117 -2.07 -0.65 -9.57
CA LYS A 117 -3.02 0.48 -9.50
C LYS A 117 -4.24 0.27 -10.34
N ASN A 118 -4.06 -0.25 -11.55
CA ASN A 118 -5.13 -0.46 -12.50
C ASN A 118 -4.90 -1.72 -13.32
N LEU A 119 -5.95 -2.52 -13.45
CA LEU A 119 -6.00 -3.67 -14.36
C LEU A 119 -7.30 -3.58 -15.13
N MET A 120 -7.23 -3.47 -16.44
CA MET A 120 -8.41 -3.39 -17.32
C MET A 120 -8.37 -4.47 -18.38
N LEU A 121 -9.44 -5.23 -18.47
CA LEU A 121 -9.70 -6.17 -19.54
C LEU A 121 -10.85 -5.62 -20.38
N SER A 122 -10.67 -5.54 -21.68
CA SER A 122 -11.72 -5.06 -22.58
C SER A 122 -11.79 -5.89 -23.85
N TYR A 123 -12.98 -5.93 -24.44
CA TYR A 123 -13.22 -6.55 -25.72
C TYR A 123 -13.98 -5.61 -26.65
N THR A 124 -13.37 -5.33 -27.79
CA THR A 124 -13.99 -4.55 -28.88
C THR A 124 -14.59 -5.50 -29.88
N PHE A 125 -15.89 -5.35 -30.11
CA PHE A 125 -16.62 -6.20 -31.05
C PHE A 125 -16.18 -5.95 -32.48
N PRO A 126 -15.99 -7.01 -33.29
CA PRO A 126 -15.65 -6.88 -34.70
C PRO A 126 -16.75 -6.14 -35.47
N GLN A 127 -16.35 -5.27 -36.37
CA GLN A 127 -17.29 -4.52 -37.24
C GLN A 127 -18.29 -5.40 -38.02
N LYS A 128 -17.89 -6.62 -38.37
CA LYS A 128 -18.76 -7.58 -39.04
C LYS A 128 -20.03 -7.88 -38.25
N TRP A 129 -19.97 -7.88 -36.93
CA TRP A 129 -21.13 -8.12 -36.07
C TRP A 129 -22.01 -6.87 -35.95
N LEU A 130 -21.40 -5.68 -35.96
CA LEU A 130 -22.08 -4.40 -35.79
C LEU A 130 -22.77 -3.92 -37.07
N LYS A 131 -22.28 -4.30 -38.25
CA LYS A 131 -22.91 -3.98 -39.55
C LYS A 131 -24.35 -4.49 -39.70
N ARG A 132 -24.76 -5.44 -38.86
CA ARG A 132 -26.16 -5.91 -38.82
C ARG A 132 -27.10 -4.88 -38.18
N THR A 133 -26.57 -3.98 -37.37
CA THR A 133 -27.28 -2.88 -36.73
C THR A 133 -26.83 -1.59 -37.42
N SER A 134 -27.63 -1.04 -38.32
CA SER A 134 -27.26 0.07 -39.22
C SER A 134 -26.81 1.36 -38.51
N PHE A 135 -26.98 1.48 -37.18
CA PHE A 135 -26.67 2.67 -36.41
C PHE A 135 -25.42 2.54 -35.50
N LEU A 136 -24.87 1.33 -35.29
CA LEU A 136 -23.71 1.12 -34.43
C LEU A 136 -22.41 1.16 -35.24
N ASN A 137 -21.52 2.09 -34.86
CA ASN A 137 -20.18 2.19 -35.44
C ASN A 137 -19.16 1.34 -34.68
N SER A 138 -19.17 1.40 -33.33
CA SER A 138 -18.32 0.56 -32.49
C SER A 138 -19.04 0.19 -31.21
N ALA A 139 -18.67 -0.96 -30.64
CA ALA A 139 -19.09 -1.38 -29.32
C ALA A 139 -17.90 -2.05 -28.60
N ARG A 140 -17.74 -1.74 -27.33
CA ARG A 140 -16.69 -2.27 -26.47
C ARG A 140 -17.25 -2.54 -25.09
N ILE A 141 -16.94 -3.68 -24.53
CA ILE A 141 -17.19 -3.98 -23.11
C ILE A 141 -15.87 -3.97 -22.36
N TYR A 142 -15.88 -3.59 -21.09
CA TYR A 142 -14.69 -3.64 -20.27
C TYR A 142 -15.02 -3.96 -18.81
N ALA A 143 -14.03 -4.56 -18.15
CA ALA A 143 -13.96 -4.74 -16.71
C ALA A 143 -12.66 -4.14 -16.22
N GLN A 144 -12.72 -3.34 -15.16
CA GLN A 144 -11.56 -2.66 -14.59
C GLN A 144 -11.52 -2.89 -13.09
N GLY A 145 -10.33 -3.17 -12.58
CA GLY A 145 -10.06 -3.22 -11.16
C GLY A 145 -9.00 -2.22 -10.75
N GLN A 146 -9.20 -1.53 -9.63
CA GLN A 146 -8.24 -0.58 -9.09
C GLN A 146 -7.74 -1.03 -7.72
N ASN A 147 -6.46 -0.74 -7.44
CA ASN A 147 -5.78 -1.06 -6.17
C ASN A 147 -5.87 -2.54 -5.78
N LEU A 148 -5.77 -3.45 -6.77
CA LEU A 148 -6.06 -4.87 -6.58
C LEU A 148 -5.04 -5.58 -5.69
N LEU A 149 -3.75 -5.29 -5.88
CA LEU A 149 -2.65 -5.95 -5.17
C LEU A 149 -1.63 -4.92 -4.72
N THR A 150 -1.14 -5.10 -3.50
CA THR A 150 -0.02 -4.32 -2.94
C THR A 150 0.98 -5.28 -2.33
N PHE A 151 2.23 -5.17 -2.75
CA PHE A 151 3.36 -5.93 -2.23
C PHE A 151 4.21 -4.97 -1.39
N THR A 152 4.34 -5.25 -0.10
CA THR A 152 5.08 -4.41 0.86
C THR A 152 5.49 -5.23 2.07
N ASN A 153 6.54 -4.79 2.77
CA ASN A 153 6.95 -5.32 4.08
C ASN A 153 6.34 -4.52 5.24
N PHE A 154 5.67 -3.42 4.93
CA PHE A 154 5.03 -2.59 5.95
C PHE A 154 3.90 -3.36 6.65
N THR A 155 3.89 -3.33 7.99
CA THR A 155 2.92 -4.09 8.79
C THR A 155 1.61 -3.33 9.06
N GLY A 156 1.54 -2.02 8.73
CA GLY A 156 0.30 -1.25 8.75
C GLY A 156 -0.63 -1.62 7.60
N MET A 157 -1.83 -1.06 7.60
CA MET A 157 -2.86 -1.41 6.61
C MET A 157 -2.52 -0.95 5.19
N ASP A 158 -1.85 0.20 5.05
CA ASP A 158 -1.48 0.74 3.73
C ASP A 158 -0.15 1.51 3.81
N PRO A 159 0.85 1.17 2.98
CA PRO A 159 2.13 1.88 2.95
C PRO A 159 2.03 3.24 2.25
N GLU A 160 0.95 3.53 1.50
CA GLU A 160 0.76 4.78 0.76
C GLU A 160 0.13 5.85 1.67
N SER A 161 0.91 6.32 2.65
CA SER A 161 0.52 7.39 3.56
C SER A 161 1.19 8.71 3.18
N THR A 162 0.53 9.82 3.43
CA THR A 162 1.09 11.17 3.24
C THR A 162 1.87 11.67 4.46
N SER A 163 1.83 10.94 5.57
CA SER A 163 2.47 11.31 6.83
C SER A 163 3.66 10.39 7.13
N ASN A 164 4.71 10.93 7.72
CA ASN A 164 5.85 10.18 8.24
C ASN A 164 5.51 9.31 9.46
N VAL A 165 4.36 9.56 10.08
CA VAL A 165 3.81 8.77 11.18
C VAL A 165 2.50 8.15 10.70
N TYR A 166 2.47 6.82 10.64
CA TYR A 166 1.28 6.07 10.29
C TYR A 166 0.28 6.08 11.45
N LYS A 167 -0.94 6.52 11.20
CA LYS A 167 -2.02 6.67 12.19
C LYS A 167 -3.30 6.04 11.65
N ALA A 168 -3.49 4.75 11.83
CA ALA A 168 -4.75 4.01 11.58
C ALA A 168 -5.56 4.52 10.37
N GLN A 169 -4.91 4.80 9.26
CA GLN A 169 -5.57 5.28 8.05
C GLN A 169 -6.29 4.12 7.37
N TYR A 170 -7.47 4.41 6.84
CA TYR A 170 -8.16 3.46 5.98
C TYR A 170 -7.31 3.16 4.75
N PRO A 171 -7.12 1.86 4.41
CA PRO A 171 -6.39 1.48 3.21
C PRO A 171 -7.14 1.92 1.95
N MET A 172 -6.41 2.11 0.87
CA MET A 172 -6.99 2.40 -0.44
C MET A 172 -7.99 1.30 -0.81
N SER A 173 -9.21 1.71 -1.13
CA SER A 173 -10.27 0.77 -1.49
C SER A 173 -9.97 0.06 -2.81
N ARG A 174 -10.29 -1.24 -2.85
CA ARG A 174 -10.36 -1.97 -4.12
C ARG A 174 -11.67 -1.63 -4.81
N GLN A 175 -11.58 -1.25 -6.08
CA GLN A 175 -12.75 -0.87 -6.86
C GLN A 175 -12.85 -1.76 -8.10
N PHE A 176 -14.08 -2.15 -8.44
CA PHE A 176 -14.37 -2.89 -9.65
C PHE A 176 -15.40 -2.11 -10.46
N THR A 177 -15.11 -1.90 -11.74
CA THR A 177 -15.96 -1.17 -12.67
C THR A 177 -16.21 -2.04 -13.89
N PHE A 178 -17.46 -2.10 -14.29
CA PHE A 178 -17.88 -2.76 -15.55
C PHE A 178 -18.54 -1.73 -16.42
N GLY A 179 -18.23 -1.71 -17.69
CA GLY A 179 -18.78 -0.72 -18.61
C GLY A 179 -18.99 -1.24 -20.01
N LEU A 180 -19.89 -0.56 -20.70
CA LEU A 180 -20.19 -0.70 -22.11
C LEU A 180 -20.01 0.66 -22.78
N GLU A 181 -19.18 0.71 -23.80
CA GLU A 181 -18.99 1.87 -24.66
C GLU A 181 -19.62 1.56 -26.01
N VAL A 182 -20.46 2.46 -26.47
CA VAL A 182 -21.14 2.33 -27.77
C VAL A 182 -21.00 3.64 -28.54
N SER A 183 -20.53 3.56 -29.79
CA SER A 183 -20.48 4.68 -30.71
C SER A 183 -21.55 4.51 -31.78
N CYS A 184 -22.41 5.51 -31.91
CA CYS A 184 -23.49 5.53 -32.92
C CYS A 184 -23.12 6.50 -34.05
N LEU A 185 -23.51 6.20 -35.26
CA LEU A 185 -23.48 7.14 -36.37
C LEU A 185 -24.70 8.06 -36.26
N LEU A 186 -24.48 9.34 -35.99
CA LEU A 186 -25.48 10.38 -36.18
C LEU A 186 -25.39 10.83 -37.64
N TYR A 187 -26.36 10.45 -38.46
CA TYR A 187 -26.56 11.09 -39.76
C TYR A 187 -27.17 12.47 -39.51
N THR A 188 -26.35 13.52 -39.57
CA THR A 188 -26.89 14.85 -39.87
C THR A 188 -27.13 14.86 -41.37
N SER A 189 -28.39 14.80 -41.79
CA SER A 189 -28.76 15.16 -43.15
C SER A 189 -28.59 16.68 -43.22
N ASP A 190 -27.44 17.15 -43.70
CA ASP A 190 -27.37 18.48 -44.29
C ASP A 190 -28.25 18.43 -45.55
N ALA A 191 -29.49 18.84 -45.39
CA ALA A 191 -30.31 19.32 -46.45
C ALA A 191 -29.73 20.67 -46.86
N ALA A 192 -28.77 20.64 -47.75
CA ALA A 192 -28.41 21.82 -48.54
C ALA A 192 -29.40 21.89 -49.70
N ASP A 193 -30.39 22.78 -49.56
CA ASP A 193 -31.07 23.43 -50.69
C ASP A 193 -30.19 24.58 -51.19
#